data_d820e063c6b1c782c60d93161bc45d85
#
_entry.id   d820e063c6b1c782c60d93161bc45d85
#
_cell.length_a   1.000
_cell.length_b   1.000
_cell.length_c   1.000
_cell.angle_alpha   90.00
_cell.angle_beta   90.00
_cell.angle_gamma   90.00
#
_symmetry.space_group_name_H-M   'P 1'
#
loop_
_entity.id
_entity.type
_entity.pdbx_description
1 polymer ?
#
loop_
_entity_poly.entity_id
_entity_poly.type
_entity_poly.pdbx_seq_one_letter_code
_entity_poly.pdbx_strand_id
1 'polypeptide(L)'
;DKDALTDEGVSEVMAELSKQFDYIICDSPAGIERGAQLAMYHADEAIIVTNPEISSVRDSDRIIGILQSQTKKVEENQGTVREHLIITRYNPERAAANEMMDIDTISNDILKVPLLGVVPESHSVLEASNHGEPVIHYTDSVAGQCYEDIVARFLGEERPLRHIDVKKKRLLQRWFGG
;
A
#
# COMPACT_ATOMS: atom_id res chain seq x y z
N ASP A 1 -18.20 18.72 -9.22
CA ASP A 1 -17.42 19.93 -9.50
C ASP A 1 -16.11 19.85 -8.71
N LYS A 2 -14.99 19.58 -9.39
CA LYS A 2 -13.68 19.36 -8.73
C LYS A 2 -13.16 20.64 -8.04
N ASP A 3 -13.72 21.80 -8.40
CA ASP A 3 -13.35 23.11 -7.86
C ASP A 3 -14.19 23.51 -6.62
N ALA A 4 -15.10 22.65 -6.18
CA ALA A 4 -15.97 22.96 -5.04
C ALA A 4 -15.33 22.61 -3.67
N LEU A 5 -14.24 21.82 -3.64
CA LEU A 5 -13.51 21.49 -2.42
C LEU A 5 -12.47 22.57 -2.13
N THR A 6 -12.76 23.41 -1.14
CA THR A 6 -11.80 24.37 -0.59
C THR A 6 -11.01 23.71 0.54
N ASP A 7 -9.82 24.22 0.83
CA ASP A 7 -8.95 23.74 1.90
C ASP A 7 -9.63 23.90 3.26
N GLU A 8 -10.35 25.01 3.46
CA GLU A 8 -11.16 25.28 4.65
C GLU A 8 -12.30 24.28 4.79
N GLY A 9 -13.04 24.01 3.70
CA GLY A 9 -14.17 23.08 3.72
C GLY A 9 -13.73 21.65 4.04
N VAL A 10 -12.58 21.20 3.51
CA VAL A 10 -12.00 19.89 3.86
C VAL A 10 -11.59 19.86 5.33
N SER A 11 -10.96 20.93 5.82
CA SER A 11 -10.55 21.04 7.23
C SER A 11 -11.74 20.95 8.19
N GLU A 12 -12.86 21.62 7.87
CA GLU A 12 -14.11 21.56 8.65
C GLU A 12 -14.69 20.14 8.66
N VAL A 13 -14.75 19.48 7.51
CA VAL A 13 -15.23 18.09 7.40
C VAL A 13 -14.35 17.14 8.21
N MET A 14 -13.02 17.23 8.10
CA MET A 14 -12.10 16.40 8.87
C MET A 14 -12.26 16.63 10.38
N ALA A 15 -12.42 17.88 10.81
CA ALA A 15 -12.64 18.22 12.22
C ALA A 15 -13.97 17.67 12.76
N GLU A 16 -15.00 17.59 11.92
CA GLU A 16 -16.29 17.00 12.34
C GLU A 16 -16.25 15.49 12.36
N LEU A 17 -15.64 14.85 11.36
CA LEU A 17 -15.50 13.38 11.30
C LEU A 17 -14.62 12.86 12.45
N SER A 18 -13.56 13.58 12.84
CA SER A 18 -12.68 13.18 13.95
C SER A 18 -13.37 13.13 15.33
N LYS A 19 -14.53 13.75 15.47
CA LYS A 19 -15.35 13.65 16.71
C LYS A 19 -16.20 12.38 16.74
N GLN A 20 -16.41 11.73 15.60
CA GLN A 20 -17.38 10.65 15.43
C GLN A 20 -16.73 9.31 15.13
N PHE A 21 -15.52 9.30 14.56
CA PHE A 21 -14.84 8.10 14.07
C PHE A 21 -13.41 7.98 14.60
N ASP A 22 -13.00 6.78 14.96
CA ASP A 22 -11.64 6.45 15.37
C ASP A 22 -10.68 6.44 14.17
N TYR A 23 -11.17 6.09 12.98
CA TYR A 23 -10.42 6.06 11.72
C TYR A 23 -11.18 6.79 10.63
N ILE A 24 -10.47 7.64 9.89
CA ILE A 24 -10.96 8.32 8.68
C ILE A 24 -10.03 7.92 7.54
N ILE A 25 -10.57 7.24 6.54
CA ILE A 25 -9.79 6.82 5.38
C ILE A 25 -10.05 7.77 4.23
N CYS A 26 -8.99 8.50 3.82
CA CYS A 26 -9.02 9.37 2.66
C CYS A 26 -8.52 8.59 1.45
N ASP A 27 -9.43 8.17 0.57
CA ASP A 27 -9.08 7.56 -0.71
C ASP A 27 -8.54 8.64 -1.65
N SER A 28 -7.23 8.61 -1.87
CA SER A 28 -6.54 9.62 -2.68
C SER A 28 -6.48 9.19 -4.15
N PRO A 29 -6.82 10.06 -5.10
CA PRO A 29 -6.54 9.80 -6.49
C PRO A 29 -5.03 9.64 -6.73
N ALA A 30 -4.67 8.86 -7.74
CA ALA A 30 -3.27 8.70 -8.14
C ALA A 30 -2.67 10.06 -8.58
N GLY A 31 -1.39 10.28 -8.27
CA GLY A 31 -0.65 11.48 -8.65
C GLY A 31 -0.47 12.50 -7.52
N ILE A 32 -0.08 13.71 -7.90
CA ILE A 32 0.29 14.80 -6.98
C ILE A 32 -0.56 16.06 -7.18
N GLU A 33 -1.69 15.92 -7.88
CA GLU A 33 -2.59 17.04 -8.13
C GLU A 33 -3.35 17.46 -6.87
N ARG A 34 -4.03 18.59 -6.94
CA ARG A 34 -4.72 19.20 -5.79
C ARG A 34 -5.61 18.22 -4.99
N GLY A 35 -6.36 17.34 -5.65
CA GLY A 35 -7.19 16.35 -4.96
C GLY A 35 -6.39 15.38 -4.09
N ALA A 36 -5.24 14.91 -4.58
CA ALA A 36 -4.32 14.09 -3.82
C ALA A 36 -3.66 14.87 -2.67
N GLN A 37 -3.25 16.12 -2.92
CA GLN A 37 -2.68 16.97 -1.88
C GLN A 37 -3.66 17.25 -0.73
N LEU A 38 -4.94 17.52 -1.03
CA LEU A 38 -5.98 17.69 -0.02
C LEU A 38 -6.19 16.44 0.84
N ALA A 39 -6.17 15.25 0.23
CA ALA A 39 -6.28 13.99 0.96
C ALA A 39 -5.07 13.76 1.89
N MET A 40 -3.85 14.11 1.44
CA MET A 40 -2.61 13.92 2.19
C MET A 40 -2.40 14.99 3.28
N TYR A 41 -2.92 16.20 3.10
CA TYR A 41 -2.63 17.36 3.97
C TYR A 41 -3.00 17.09 5.43
N HIS A 42 -4.16 16.47 5.68
CA HIS A 42 -4.67 16.18 7.02
C HIS A 42 -4.27 14.79 7.56
N ALA A 43 -3.47 14.03 6.83
CA ALA A 43 -3.16 12.66 7.20
C ALA A 43 -2.29 12.59 8.48
N ASP A 44 -2.63 11.67 9.36
CA ASP A 44 -1.79 11.25 10.48
C ASP A 44 -0.87 10.12 10.09
N GLU A 45 -1.39 9.22 9.26
CA GLU A 45 -0.69 8.07 8.70
C GLU A 45 -0.99 7.96 7.20
N ALA A 46 -0.02 7.52 6.42
CA ALA A 46 -0.14 7.31 4.99
C ALA A 46 0.23 5.88 4.62
N ILE A 47 -0.62 5.23 3.84
CA ILE A 47 -0.34 3.91 3.26
C ILE A 47 0.00 4.13 1.79
N ILE A 48 1.29 4.01 1.47
CA ILE A 48 1.81 4.10 0.11
C ILE A 48 1.67 2.73 -0.55
N VAL A 49 0.90 2.66 -1.64
CA VAL A 49 0.69 1.43 -2.40
C VAL A 49 1.42 1.53 -3.73
N THR A 50 2.37 0.65 -3.97
CA THR A 50 3.17 0.64 -5.20
C THR A 50 3.23 -0.75 -5.85
N ASN A 51 3.52 -0.77 -7.14
CA ASN A 51 3.92 -1.98 -7.85
C ASN A 51 5.44 -2.05 -7.94
N PRO A 52 6.05 -3.23 -8.12
CA PRO A 52 7.49 -3.40 -8.24
C PRO A 52 8.03 -3.02 -9.64
N GLU A 53 7.58 -1.87 -10.14
CA GLU A 53 7.96 -1.27 -11.42
C GLU A 53 8.62 0.09 -11.19
N ILE A 54 9.66 0.41 -11.96
CA ILE A 54 10.46 1.63 -11.78
C ILE A 54 9.59 2.90 -11.80
N SER A 55 8.61 2.97 -12.70
CA SER A 55 7.69 4.11 -12.80
C SER A 55 6.87 4.29 -11.52
N SER A 56 6.25 3.20 -11.04
CA SER A 56 5.42 3.23 -9.83
C SER A 56 6.23 3.59 -8.58
N VAL A 57 7.44 3.04 -8.45
CA VAL A 57 8.33 3.35 -7.32
C VAL A 57 8.76 4.82 -7.35
N ARG A 58 9.07 5.39 -8.54
CA ARG A 58 9.40 6.81 -8.67
C ARG A 58 8.24 7.73 -8.33
N ASP A 59 7.01 7.35 -8.71
CA ASP A 59 5.82 8.14 -8.37
C ASP A 59 5.55 8.07 -6.87
N SER A 60 5.77 6.91 -6.25
CA SER A 60 5.69 6.75 -4.79
C SER A 60 6.72 7.60 -4.05
N ASP A 61 7.95 7.68 -4.54
CA ASP A 61 9.01 8.52 -3.96
C ASP A 61 8.63 10.02 -3.97
N ARG A 62 7.99 10.49 -5.05
CA ARG A 62 7.46 11.87 -5.11
C ARG A 62 6.37 12.13 -4.09
N ILE A 63 5.45 11.18 -3.90
CA ILE A 63 4.38 11.28 -2.89
C ILE A 63 4.97 11.33 -1.48
N ILE A 64 5.97 10.51 -1.18
CA ILE A 64 6.71 10.53 0.08
C ILE A 64 7.32 11.92 0.31
N GLY A 65 7.94 12.53 -0.70
CA GLY A 65 8.47 13.89 -0.61
C GLY A 65 7.40 14.94 -0.24
N ILE A 66 6.17 14.80 -0.73
CA ILE A 66 5.04 15.68 -0.36
C ILE A 66 4.61 15.43 1.08
N LEU A 67 4.44 14.16 1.49
CA LEU A 67 4.06 13.79 2.85
C LEU A 67 5.05 14.30 3.90
N GLN A 68 6.34 14.35 3.55
CA GLN A 68 7.41 14.82 4.42
C GLN A 68 7.58 16.34 4.45
N SER A 69 6.97 17.09 3.53
CA SER A 69 7.22 18.53 3.38
C SER A 69 5.98 19.42 3.30
N GLN A 70 4.80 18.90 2.95
CA GLN A 70 3.62 19.69 2.59
C GLN A 70 2.35 19.23 3.29
N THR A 71 2.45 18.80 4.54
CA THR A 71 1.31 18.37 5.35
C THR A 71 1.08 19.31 6.53
N LYS A 72 -0.12 19.29 7.08
CA LYS A 72 -0.49 20.09 8.26
C LYS A 72 0.47 19.85 9.43
N LYS A 73 0.87 18.59 9.67
CA LYS A 73 1.84 18.25 10.73
C LYS A 73 3.17 18.97 10.55
N VAL A 74 3.66 19.05 9.32
CA VAL A 74 4.92 19.75 9.01
C VAL A 74 4.76 21.24 9.23
N GLU A 75 3.68 21.85 8.74
CA GLU A 75 3.41 23.27 8.92
C GLU A 75 3.23 23.68 10.38
N GLU A 76 2.60 22.82 11.19
CA GLU A 76 2.40 23.03 12.62
C GLU A 76 3.60 22.60 13.48
N ASN A 77 4.72 22.17 12.88
CA ASN A 77 5.92 21.64 13.57
C ASN A 77 5.62 20.44 14.49
N GLN A 78 4.66 19.59 14.11
CA GLN A 78 4.28 18.37 14.83
C GLN A 78 4.99 17.12 14.32
N GLY A 79 6.01 17.27 13.49
CA GLY A 79 6.75 16.19 12.83
C GLY A 79 6.20 15.87 11.44
N THR A 80 6.40 14.64 10.99
CA THR A 80 5.96 14.15 9.68
C THR A 80 4.82 13.14 9.82
N VAL A 81 4.12 12.87 8.73
CA VAL A 81 3.14 11.78 8.63
C VAL A 81 3.87 10.44 8.80
N ARG A 82 3.26 9.49 9.51
CA ARG A 82 3.79 8.14 9.60
C ARG A 82 3.50 7.38 8.31
N GLU A 83 4.54 6.90 7.67
CA GLU A 83 4.47 6.26 6.37
C GLU A 83 4.52 4.74 6.50
N HIS A 84 3.73 4.05 5.68
CA HIS A 84 3.68 2.60 5.57
C HIS A 84 3.69 2.21 4.09
N LEU A 85 4.40 1.14 3.74
CA LEU A 85 4.50 0.67 2.36
C LEU A 85 3.74 -0.65 2.16
N ILE A 86 2.93 -0.71 1.12
CA ILE A 86 2.38 -1.95 0.58
C ILE A 86 2.88 -2.13 -0.85
N ILE A 87 3.48 -3.28 -1.13
CA ILE A 87 3.87 -3.67 -2.48
C ILE A 87 2.82 -4.64 -3.02
N THR A 88 2.18 -4.30 -4.14
CA THR A 88 1.15 -5.13 -4.77
C THR A 88 1.66 -5.73 -6.08
N ARG A 89 0.95 -6.74 -6.60
CA ARG A 89 1.29 -7.44 -7.87
C ARG A 89 2.71 -8.02 -7.87
N TYR A 90 3.20 -8.41 -6.71
CA TYR A 90 4.52 -9.00 -6.57
C TYR A 90 4.55 -10.43 -7.10
N ASN A 91 5.59 -10.77 -7.84
CA ASN A 91 5.82 -12.12 -8.33
C ASN A 91 7.25 -12.56 -7.96
N PRO A 92 7.42 -13.45 -6.98
CA PRO A 92 8.75 -13.84 -6.50
C PRO A 92 9.61 -14.55 -7.57
N GLU A 93 9.00 -15.25 -8.54
CA GLU A 93 9.73 -15.92 -9.61
C GLU A 93 10.33 -14.87 -10.57
N ARG A 94 9.58 -13.82 -10.91
CA ARG A 94 10.04 -12.71 -11.75
C ARG A 94 11.10 -11.86 -11.05
N ALA A 95 10.94 -11.63 -9.75
CA ALA A 95 11.95 -10.93 -8.95
C ALA A 95 13.27 -11.70 -8.91
N ALA A 96 13.23 -13.04 -8.69
CA ALA A 96 14.40 -13.90 -8.73
C ALA A 96 15.07 -13.97 -10.13
N ALA A 97 14.33 -13.73 -11.20
CA ALA A 97 14.82 -13.64 -12.57
C ALA A 97 15.35 -12.23 -12.95
N ASN A 98 15.34 -11.26 -12.04
CA ASN A 98 15.62 -9.83 -12.29
C ASN A 98 14.70 -9.18 -13.35
N GLU A 99 13.48 -9.68 -13.50
CA GLU A 99 12.45 -9.11 -14.38
C GLU A 99 11.56 -8.09 -13.65
N MET A 100 11.74 -7.96 -12.34
CA MET A 100 10.97 -7.14 -11.43
C MET A 100 11.87 -6.71 -10.29
N MET A 101 11.63 -5.53 -9.72
CA MET A 101 12.36 -5.08 -8.53
C MET A 101 12.04 -5.97 -7.33
N ASP A 102 13.04 -6.28 -6.53
CA ASP A 102 12.83 -7.02 -5.28
C ASP A 102 12.34 -6.10 -4.15
N ILE A 103 11.79 -6.72 -3.12
CA ILE A 103 11.16 -6.03 -1.99
C ILE A 103 12.15 -5.15 -1.23
N ASP A 104 13.36 -5.67 -0.96
CA ASP A 104 14.37 -4.96 -0.17
C ASP A 104 14.87 -3.71 -0.90
N THR A 105 15.12 -3.82 -2.19
CA THR A 105 15.49 -2.68 -3.04
C THR A 105 14.43 -1.58 -2.99
N ILE A 106 13.13 -1.95 -3.08
CA ILE A 106 12.05 -0.96 -3.05
C ILE A 106 11.93 -0.33 -1.67
N SER A 107 11.82 -1.16 -0.61
CA SER A 107 11.47 -0.68 0.72
C SER A 107 12.64 -0.05 1.48
N ASN A 108 13.85 -0.61 1.36
CA ASN A 108 15.00 -0.22 2.17
C ASN A 108 15.97 0.69 1.42
N ASP A 109 16.20 0.46 0.13
CA ASP A 109 17.20 1.22 -0.62
C ASP A 109 16.61 2.49 -1.25
N ILE A 110 15.41 2.39 -1.85
CA ILE A 110 14.81 3.50 -2.60
C ILE A 110 13.85 4.31 -1.73
N LEU A 111 12.73 3.72 -1.31
CA LEU A 111 11.66 4.48 -0.64
C LEU A 111 11.97 4.73 0.84
N LYS A 112 12.69 3.83 1.50
CA LYS A 112 13.07 3.90 2.93
C LYS A 112 11.85 4.03 3.85
N VAL A 113 10.76 3.38 3.48
CA VAL A 113 9.50 3.36 4.22
C VAL A 113 9.27 1.97 4.79
N PRO A 114 8.83 1.85 6.06
CA PRO A 114 8.54 0.57 6.69
C PRO A 114 7.53 -0.24 5.88
N LEU A 115 7.90 -1.49 5.56
CA LEU A 115 7.06 -2.40 4.80
C LEU A 115 5.92 -2.93 5.67
N LEU A 116 4.70 -2.57 5.35
CA LEU A 116 3.49 -3.08 5.99
C LEU A 116 3.07 -4.43 5.42
N GLY A 117 3.25 -4.63 4.11
CA GLY A 117 2.96 -5.92 3.51
C GLY A 117 3.19 -6.01 2.02
N VAL A 118 3.11 -7.26 1.55
CA VAL A 118 3.24 -7.60 0.13
C VAL A 118 2.03 -8.41 -0.30
N VAL A 119 1.40 -8.01 -1.38
CA VAL A 119 0.28 -8.72 -2.01
C VAL A 119 0.75 -9.28 -3.34
N PRO A 120 0.78 -10.60 -3.53
CA PRO A 120 1.22 -11.19 -4.78
C PRO A 120 0.23 -10.92 -5.91
N GLU A 121 0.70 -11.04 -7.14
CA GLU A 121 -0.16 -11.06 -8.33
C GLU A 121 -1.18 -12.19 -8.19
N SER A 122 -2.48 -11.86 -8.30
CA SER A 122 -3.56 -12.81 -8.02
C SER A 122 -4.75 -12.61 -8.94
N HIS A 123 -5.23 -13.72 -9.50
CA HIS A 123 -6.47 -13.72 -10.29
C HIS A 123 -7.70 -13.38 -9.44
N SER A 124 -7.69 -13.75 -8.16
CA SER A 124 -8.81 -13.47 -7.24
C SER A 124 -9.06 -11.97 -7.04
N VAL A 125 -8.02 -11.14 -7.15
CA VAL A 125 -8.18 -9.66 -7.08
C VAL A 125 -8.98 -9.16 -8.28
N LEU A 126 -8.66 -9.65 -9.48
CA LEU A 126 -9.40 -9.29 -10.69
C LEU A 126 -10.84 -9.79 -10.64
N GLU A 127 -11.06 -11.02 -10.19
CA GLU A 127 -12.37 -11.63 -10.04
C GLU A 127 -13.24 -10.84 -9.05
N ALA A 128 -12.73 -10.56 -7.86
CA ALA A 128 -13.40 -9.76 -6.85
C ALA A 128 -13.76 -8.36 -7.39
N SER A 129 -12.82 -7.70 -8.05
CA SER A 129 -13.05 -6.38 -8.66
C SER A 129 -14.16 -6.42 -9.71
N ASN A 130 -14.21 -7.44 -10.55
CA ASN A 130 -15.27 -7.60 -11.57
C ASN A 130 -16.65 -7.84 -10.95
N HIS A 131 -16.71 -8.42 -9.76
CA HIS A 131 -17.96 -8.61 -9.00
C HIS A 131 -18.30 -7.40 -8.11
N GLY A 132 -17.43 -6.38 -8.03
CA GLY A 132 -17.63 -5.24 -7.14
C GLY A 132 -17.48 -5.59 -5.66
N GLU A 133 -16.72 -6.63 -5.34
CA GLU A 133 -16.51 -7.14 -3.99
C GLU A 133 -15.05 -6.97 -3.56
N PRO A 134 -14.78 -6.68 -2.27
CA PRO A 134 -13.43 -6.68 -1.74
C PRO A 134 -12.84 -8.10 -1.73
N VAL A 135 -11.59 -8.26 -2.18
CA VAL A 135 -10.92 -9.57 -2.23
C VAL A 135 -10.74 -10.24 -0.86
N ILE A 136 -10.84 -9.48 0.22
CA ILE A 136 -10.80 -10.01 1.59
C ILE A 136 -11.99 -10.94 1.91
N HIS A 137 -13.10 -10.83 1.18
CA HIS A 137 -14.23 -11.76 1.31
C HIS A 137 -13.94 -13.14 0.72
N TYR A 138 -12.90 -13.28 -0.09
CA TYR A 138 -12.45 -14.54 -0.67
C TYR A 138 -11.42 -15.18 0.29
N THR A 139 -11.90 -15.83 1.35
CA THR A 139 -11.08 -16.34 2.47
C THR A 139 -9.99 -17.32 2.06
N ASP A 140 -10.18 -18.06 0.97
CA ASP A 140 -9.18 -18.98 0.41
C ASP A 140 -8.18 -18.27 -0.52
N SER A 141 -8.38 -16.99 -0.79
CA SER A 141 -7.51 -16.20 -1.63
C SER A 141 -6.20 -15.84 -0.91
N VAL A 142 -5.08 -16.12 -1.56
CA VAL A 142 -3.75 -15.69 -1.08
C VAL A 142 -3.71 -14.16 -0.90
N ALA A 143 -4.27 -13.41 -1.84
CA ALA A 143 -4.33 -11.96 -1.75
C ALA A 143 -5.21 -11.49 -0.59
N GLY A 144 -6.38 -12.12 -0.37
CA GLY A 144 -7.25 -11.83 0.78
C GLY A 144 -6.51 -12.02 2.10
N GLN A 145 -5.83 -13.16 2.27
CA GLN A 145 -5.01 -13.43 3.46
C GLN A 145 -3.87 -12.42 3.65
N CYS A 146 -3.25 -11.95 2.57
CA CYS A 146 -2.22 -10.92 2.67
C CYS A 146 -2.80 -9.57 3.15
N TYR A 147 -4.00 -9.19 2.68
CA TYR A 147 -4.67 -7.98 3.15
C TYR A 147 -5.10 -8.09 4.62
N GLU A 148 -5.57 -9.25 5.09
CA GLU A 148 -5.83 -9.48 6.52
C GLU A 148 -4.57 -9.28 7.37
N ASP A 149 -3.44 -9.85 6.94
CA ASP A 149 -2.15 -9.67 7.64
C ASP A 149 -1.67 -8.21 7.61
N ILE A 150 -1.92 -7.47 6.52
CA ILE A 150 -1.61 -6.05 6.40
C ILE A 150 -2.41 -5.26 7.43
N VAL A 151 -3.73 -5.48 7.52
CA VAL A 151 -4.58 -4.81 8.49
C VAL A 151 -4.16 -5.15 9.92
N ALA A 152 -3.89 -6.42 10.22
CA ALA A 152 -3.42 -6.83 11.53
C ALA A 152 -2.11 -6.12 11.94
N ARG A 153 -1.12 -6.02 11.01
CA ARG A 153 0.12 -5.28 11.27
C ARG A 153 -0.10 -3.78 11.44
N PHE A 154 -0.98 -3.20 10.65
CA PHE A 154 -1.35 -1.79 10.78
C PHE A 154 -1.95 -1.48 12.17
N LEU A 155 -2.73 -2.42 12.71
CA LEU A 155 -3.29 -2.34 14.05
C LEU A 155 -2.31 -2.75 15.16
N GLY A 156 -1.05 -3.04 14.83
CA GLY A 156 0.03 -3.32 15.79
C GLY A 156 0.23 -4.80 16.14
N GLU A 157 -0.43 -5.73 15.44
CA GLU A 157 -0.17 -7.16 15.60
C GLU A 157 1.10 -7.59 14.86
N GLU A 158 1.87 -8.50 15.46
CA GLU A 158 2.96 -9.15 14.75
C GLU A 158 2.44 -10.26 13.83
N ARG A 159 2.65 -10.11 12.54
CA ARG A 159 2.30 -11.10 11.51
C ARG A 159 3.47 -11.32 10.55
N PRO A 160 3.82 -12.56 10.21
CA PRO A 160 4.88 -12.82 9.22
C PRO A 160 4.45 -12.37 7.82
N LEU A 161 5.41 -11.96 6.99
CA LEU A 161 5.18 -11.78 5.55
C LEU A 161 5.02 -13.15 4.90
N ARG A 162 3.92 -13.35 4.18
CA ARG A 162 3.62 -14.61 3.48
C ARG A 162 3.79 -14.45 1.97
N HIS A 163 4.07 -15.56 1.29
CA HIS A 163 4.05 -15.65 -0.18
C HIS A 163 5.07 -14.73 -0.90
N ILE A 164 6.15 -14.37 -0.23
CA ILE A 164 7.22 -13.54 -0.79
C ILE A 164 8.37 -14.34 -1.39
N ASP A 165 8.45 -15.63 -1.07
CA ASP A 165 9.52 -16.51 -1.52
C ASP A 165 9.13 -17.33 -2.75
N VAL A 166 10.12 -17.64 -3.59
CA VAL A 166 9.95 -18.60 -4.68
C VAL A 166 9.56 -19.95 -4.10
N LYS A 167 8.40 -20.47 -4.49
CA LYS A 167 7.99 -21.82 -4.11
C LYS A 167 9.06 -22.80 -4.60
N LYS A 168 9.86 -23.39 -3.69
CA LYS A 168 10.75 -24.50 -4.04
C LYS A 168 9.88 -25.58 -4.66
N LYS A 169 9.93 -25.75 -5.99
CA LYS A 169 9.31 -26.88 -6.67
C LYS A 169 9.85 -28.12 -5.98
N ARG A 170 8.99 -28.88 -5.32
CA ARG A 170 9.36 -30.15 -4.69
C ARG A 170 9.97 -31.03 -5.78
N LEU A 171 11.30 -31.22 -5.74
CA LEU A 171 12.11 -32.07 -6.59
C LEU A 171 11.83 -33.58 -6.36
N LEU A 172 10.60 -33.95 -5.98
CA LEU A 172 10.20 -35.33 -5.66
C LEU A 172 9.55 -36.07 -6.82
N GLN A 173 9.46 -35.47 -8.03
CA GLN A 173 8.89 -36.18 -9.18
C GLN A 173 9.93 -36.72 -10.18
N ARG A 174 11.23 -36.65 -9.89
CA ARG A 174 12.28 -37.17 -10.81
C ARG A 174 12.88 -38.52 -10.42
N TRP A 175 12.39 -39.18 -9.36
CA TRP A 175 12.98 -40.44 -8.88
C TRP A 175 12.05 -41.67 -8.99
N PHE A 176 10.84 -41.55 -9.52
CA PHE A 176 9.93 -42.67 -9.76
C PHE A 176 9.33 -42.64 -11.15
N GLY A 177 10.17 -42.56 -12.17
CA GLY A 177 9.81 -42.70 -13.57
C GLY A 177 10.96 -43.40 -14.31
N GLY A 178 11.15 -44.68 -14.00
CA GLY A 178 11.95 -45.63 -14.74
C GLY A 178 11.13 -46.87 -15.00
#